data_c8267035be2263a2a8f7f5898a6d7c83
#
_entry.id   c8267035be2263a2a8f7f5898a6d7c83
#
_cell.length_a   1.000
_cell.length_b   1.000
_cell.length_c   1.000
_cell.angle_alpha   90.00
_cell.angle_beta   90.00
_cell.angle_gamma   90.00
#
_symmetry.space_group_name_H-M   'P 1'
#
loop_
_entity.id
_entity.type
_entity.pdbx_description
1 polymer ?
#
loop_
_entity_poly.entity_id
_entity_poly.type
_entity_poly.pdbx_seq_one_letter_code
_entity_poly.pdbx_strand_id
1 'polypeptide(L)'
;MKSLTTTLASLALAGTFSTAHAADLVVGGKNFTEQQILATMTSQYLEGLGHDVDTRAGMGSAVLRQAQENGQIDLYWEYTGTSLINYNDISERLDPEETYARVKELDAEKGLVWLAPSEANNTYALAMRVDDAEERGILSLSDLAESINDGEELSFALNAEFYARDDGWRPLQEAYDFQVGRPDISRMDTGLVYQALRDGQVEVGLVFATDGRIPAFDFHVLEDDQGFFPAYALTPVVRQDTLDELPELEEQMNALSALLDDETMAALNARVDVDRETIERIAEGFLEENGLL
;
A
#
# COMPACT_ATOMS: atom_id res chain seq x y z
N MET A 1 17.53 70.28 52.35
CA MET A 1 18.08 69.47 51.25
C MET A 1 17.40 68.11 51.34
N LYS A 2 16.42 67.80 50.45
CA LYS A 2 15.67 66.50 50.38
C LYS A 2 16.20 65.72 49.18
N SER A 3 16.80 64.57 49.49
CA SER A 3 17.27 63.62 48.48
C SER A 3 16.08 62.79 47.95
N LEU A 4 15.84 62.88 46.65
CA LEU A 4 14.90 62.00 45.94
C LEU A 4 15.63 60.77 45.46
N THR A 5 15.27 59.62 46.00
CA THR A 5 15.74 58.34 45.53
C THR A 5 14.76 57.76 44.49
N THR A 6 15.17 57.70 43.23
CA THR A 6 14.36 57.11 42.13
C THR A 6 14.66 55.59 42.03
N THR A 7 13.65 54.80 42.38
CA THR A 7 13.72 53.32 42.22
C THR A 7 13.29 52.96 40.80
N LEU A 8 14.24 52.43 39.98
CA LEU A 8 13.92 51.80 38.71
C LEU A 8 13.38 50.39 38.97
N ALA A 9 12.15 50.14 38.63
CA ALA A 9 11.58 48.80 38.57
C ALA A 9 11.83 48.19 37.20
N SER A 10 12.73 47.20 37.14
CA SER A 10 12.99 46.40 35.93
C SER A 10 11.89 45.33 35.79
N LEU A 11 11.01 45.50 34.80
CA LEU A 11 10.03 44.48 34.41
C LEU A 11 10.77 43.40 33.58
N ALA A 12 11.03 42.24 34.18
CA ALA A 12 11.53 41.07 33.46
C ALA A 12 10.33 40.37 32.74
N LEU A 13 10.28 40.50 31.41
CA LEU A 13 9.37 39.75 30.57
C LEU A 13 9.90 38.31 30.50
N ALA A 14 9.33 37.40 31.29
CA ALA A 14 9.57 35.96 31.15
C ALA A 14 8.76 35.47 29.94
N GLY A 15 9.41 35.38 28.80
CA GLY A 15 8.90 34.68 27.64
C GLY A 15 8.82 33.18 27.96
N THR A 16 7.63 32.67 28.11
CA THR A 16 7.40 31.21 28.11
C THR A 16 7.65 30.68 26.70
N PHE A 17 8.83 30.14 26.46
CA PHE A 17 9.03 29.26 25.31
C PHE A 17 8.19 28.00 25.55
N SER A 18 7.03 27.89 24.90
CA SER A 18 6.39 26.60 24.72
C SER A 18 7.35 25.77 23.86
N THR A 19 8.00 24.79 24.45
CA THR A 19 8.63 23.70 23.68
C THR A 19 7.47 22.96 23.04
N ALA A 20 7.26 23.15 21.74
CA ALA A 20 6.46 22.23 20.96
C ALA A 20 7.09 20.84 21.19
N HIS A 21 6.40 19.96 21.91
CA HIS A 21 6.75 18.55 21.91
C HIS A 21 6.40 18.08 20.50
N ALA A 22 7.38 17.55 19.78
CA ALA A 22 7.09 16.79 18.59
C ALA A 22 6.13 15.67 19.02
N ALA A 23 5.03 15.51 18.33
CA ALA A 23 4.10 14.43 18.63
C ALA A 23 4.76 13.12 18.20
N ASP A 24 4.72 12.11 19.04
CA ASP A 24 5.15 10.77 18.70
C ASP A 24 4.16 10.19 17.70
N LEU A 25 4.54 10.12 16.43
CA LEU A 25 3.74 9.52 15.36
C LEU A 25 4.18 8.07 15.12
N VAL A 26 3.22 7.19 14.93
CA VAL A 26 3.47 5.79 14.58
C VAL A 26 2.99 5.54 13.16
N VAL A 27 3.93 5.31 12.24
CA VAL A 27 3.67 4.99 10.84
C VAL A 27 3.67 3.49 10.63
N GLY A 28 2.59 2.95 10.09
CA GLY A 28 2.44 1.54 9.78
C GLY A 28 2.80 1.18 8.34
N GLY A 29 3.07 -0.12 8.09
CA GLY A 29 3.28 -0.66 6.74
C GLY A 29 3.02 -2.15 6.65
N LYS A 30 2.52 -2.60 5.49
CA LYS A 30 2.29 -4.03 5.23
C LYS A 30 3.61 -4.77 4.94
N ASN A 31 3.54 -6.08 4.73
CA ASN A 31 4.70 -6.97 4.64
C ASN A 31 5.23 -7.20 3.22
N PHE A 32 5.05 -6.26 2.30
CA PHE A 32 5.61 -6.31 0.95
C PHE A 32 6.29 -5.00 0.57
N THR A 33 7.14 -5.03 -0.45
CA THR A 33 8.13 -3.99 -0.80
C THR A 33 7.51 -2.60 -0.90
N GLU A 34 6.45 -2.42 -1.67
CA GLU A 34 5.80 -1.12 -1.85
C GLU A 34 5.38 -0.49 -0.53
N GLN A 35 4.76 -1.25 0.34
CA GLN A 35 4.30 -0.76 1.64
C GLN A 35 5.45 -0.44 2.61
N GLN A 36 6.57 -1.15 2.49
CA GLN A 36 7.77 -0.84 3.26
C GLN A 36 8.45 0.45 2.76
N ILE A 37 8.47 0.66 1.43
CA ILE A 37 8.92 1.92 0.83
C ILE A 37 8.06 3.08 1.32
N LEU A 38 6.74 2.95 1.22
CA LEU A 38 5.79 3.99 1.62
C LEU A 38 5.87 4.32 3.11
N ALA A 39 5.99 3.31 3.98
CA ALA A 39 6.14 3.52 5.42
C ALA A 39 7.45 4.26 5.74
N THR A 40 8.56 3.85 5.13
CA THR A 40 9.87 4.48 5.33
C THR A 40 9.90 5.90 4.77
N MET A 41 9.37 6.10 3.57
CA MET A 41 9.26 7.41 2.92
C MET A 41 8.41 8.38 3.76
N THR A 42 7.26 7.93 4.23
CA THR A 42 6.39 8.72 5.11
C THR A 42 7.12 9.10 6.40
N SER A 43 7.83 8.15 7.02
CA SER A 43 8.56 8.41 8.25
C SER A 43 9.69 9.42 8.03
N GLN A 44 10.51 9.27 7.01
CA GLN A 44 11.60 10.21 6.69
C GLN A 44 11.05 11.61 6.36
N TYR A 45 9.95 11.69 5.62
CA TYR A 45 9.29 12.97 5.32
C TYR A 45 8.82 13.69 6.58
N LEU A 46 8.11 12.98 7.46
CA LEU A 46 7.61 13.55 8.71
C LEU A 46 8.74 13.89 9.68
N GLU A 47 9.80 13.09 9.76
CA GLU A 47 11.02 13.41 10.52
C GLU A 47 11.70 14.67 9.98
N GLY A 48 11.77 14.84 8.65
CA GLY A 48 12.28 16.06 8.00
C GLY A 48 11.48 17.31 8.36
N LEU A 49 10.18 17.16 8.64
CA LEU A 49 9.30 18.21 9.13
C LEU A 49 9.39 18.44 10.65
N GLY A 50 10.15 17.60 11.38
CA GLY A 50 10.46 17.76 12.80
C GLY A 50 9.59 16.94 13.75
N HIS A 51 8.85 15.95 13.25
CA HIS A 51 8.11 14.98 14.07
C HIS A 51 9.06 13.89 14.60
N ASP A 52 8.73 13.28 15.74
CA ASP A 52 9.35 12.04 16.23
C ASP A 52 8.50 10.86 15.72
N VAL A 53 9.08 9.97 14.92
CA VAL A 53 8.32 8.95 14.19
C VAL A 53 8.82 7.54 14.52
N ASP A 54 7.89 6.65 14.93
CA ASP A 54 8.13 5.21 15.09
C ASP A 54 7.57 4.45 13.88
N THR A 55 8.43 3.78 13.11
CA THR A 55 8.03 3.03 11.92
C THR A 55 7.79 1.57 12.25
N ARG A 56 6.58 1.08 12.00
CA ARG A 56 6.16 -0.31 12.24
C ARG A 56 5.68 -0.97 10.94
N ALA A 57 6.61 -1.43 10.13
CA ALA A 57 6.32 -2.12 8.87
C ALA A 57 6.37 -3.66 9.04
N GLY A 58 5.93 -4.38 7.99
CA GLY A 58 6.01 -5.84 7.92
C GLY A 58 4.80 -6.57 8.50
N MET A 59 3.68 -5.89 8.70
CA MET A 59 2.43 -6.48 9.21
C MET A 59 1.54 -7.02 8.09
N GLY A 60 0.78 -8.09 8.36
CA GLY A 60 -0.33 -8.49 7.47
C GLY A 60 -1.47 -7.47 7.54
N SER A 61 -2.25 -7.35 6.45
CA SER A 61 -3.26 -6.31 6.28
C SER A 61 -4.27 -6.22 7.43
N ALA A 62 -4.85 -7.33 7.85
CA ALA A 62 -5.83 -7.35 8.95
C ALA A 62 -5.22 -6.93 10.31
N VAL A 63 -3.96 -7.30 10.57
CA VAL A 63 -3.25 -6.94 11.80
C VAL A 63 -2.94 -5.45 11.82
N LEU A 64 -2.47 -4.89 10.70
CA LEU A 64 -2.18 -3.47 10.57
C LEU A 64 -3.45 -2.64 10.74
N ARG A 65 -4.54 -3.02 10.07
CA ARG A 65 -5.84 -2.36 10.21
C ARG A 65 -6.33 -2.35 11.65
N GLN A 66 -6.29 -3.49 12.32
CA GLN A 66 -6.70 -3.58 13.72
C GLN A 66 -5.80 -2.75 14.65
N ALA A 67 -4.49 -2.69 14.37
CA ALA A 67 -3.55 -1.87 15.11
C ALA A 67 -3.88 -0.37 14.98
N GLN A 68 -4.29 0.10 13.79
CA GLN A 68 -4.74 1.46 13.59
C GLN A 68 -6.05 1.75 14.33
N GLU A 69 -7.06 0.90 14.20
CA GLU A 69 -8.34 1.07 14.91
C GLU A 69 -8.16 1.09 16.44
N ASN A 70 -7.16 0.36 16.95
CA ASN A 70 -6.84 0.32 18.39
C ASN A 70 -5.87 1.43 18.86
N GLY A 71 -5.47 2.36 17.98
CA GLY A 71 -4.59 3.48 18.33
C GLY A 71 -3.12 3.09 18.53
N GLN A 72 -2.67 1.98 17.95
CA GLN A 72 -1.27 1.55 17.97
C GLN A 72 -0.48 2.03 16.74
N ILE A 73 -1.19 2.42 15.70
CA ILE A 73 -0.70 3.01 14.46
C ILE A 73 -1.52 4.27 14.20
N ASP A 74 -0.88 5.39 13.91
CA ASP A 74 -1.54 6.66 13.64
C ASP A 74 -1.92 6.83 12.19
N LEU A 75 -1.03 6.40 11.28
CA LEU A 75 -1.26 6.45 9.84
C LEU A 75 -0.56 5.31 9.11
N TYR A 76 -1.13 4.91 7.99
CA TYR A 76 -0.49 4.03 6.99
C TYR A 76 -1.18 4.21 5.63
N TRP A 77 -0.60 3.62 4.60
CA TRP A 77 -1.16 3.60 3.26
C TRP A 77 -2.04 2.37 3.05
N GLU A 78 -3.30 2.59 2.70
CA GLU A 78 -4.26 1.53 2.44
C GLU A 78 -4.77 1.60 1.01
N TYR A 79 -5.37 0.53 0.55
CA TYR A 79 -5.96 0.40 -0.77
C TYR A 79 -7.47 0.37 -0.68
N THR A 80 -8.14 1.16 -1.52
CA THR A 80 -9.60 1.34 -1.47
C THR A 80 -10.37 0.03 -1.55
N GLY A 81 -10.03 -0.86 -2.50
CA GLY A 81 -10.67 -2.18 -2.64
C GLY A 81 -10.47 -3.09 -1.43
N THR A 82 -9.29 -3.02 -0.80
CA THR A 82 -9.04 -3.80 0.43
C THR A 82 -9.97 -3.37 1.55
N SER A 83 -10.11 -2.06 1.78
CA SER A 83 -11.01 -1.57 2.83
C SER A 83 -12.46 -1.87 2.52
N LEU A 84 -12.89 -1.67 1.27
CA LEU A 84 -14.28 -1.93 0.86
C LEU A 84 -14.67 -3.37 1.16
N ILE A 85 -13.91 -4.33 0.67
CA ILE A 85 -14.29 -5.75 0.68
C ILE A 85 -13.91 -6.42 2.00
N ASN A 86 -12.66 -6.25 2.48
CA ASN A 86 -12.16 -7.05 3.59
C ASN A 86 -12.36 -6.44 4.98
N TYR A 87 -12.69 -5.13 5.07
CA TYR A 87 -12.91 -4.47 6.37
C TYR A 87 -14.32 -3.93 6.55
N ASN A 88 -15.04 -3.76 5.44
CA ASN A 88 -16.40 -3.24 5.42
C ASN A 88 -17.43 -4.22 4.82
N ASP A 89 -17.01 -5.43 4.42
CA ASP A 89 -17.86 -6.52 3.93
C ASP A 89 -18.75 -6.11 2.73
N ILE A 90 -18.27 -5.18 1.89
CA ILE A 90 -18.99 -4.72 0.68
C ILE A 90 -18.41 -5.44 -0.53
N SER A 91 -19.16 -6.38 -1.09
CA SER A 91 -18.78 -7.14 -2.29
C SER A 91 -19.38 -6.56 -3.59
N GLU A 92 -20.12 -5.46 -3.51
CA GLU A 92 -20.65 -4.77 -4.68
C GLU A 92 -19.51 -4.17 -5.51
N ARG A 93 -19.57 -4.31 -6.84
CA ARG A 93 -18.62 -3.67 -7.74
C ARG A 93 -19.00 -2.21 -7.91
N LEU A 94 -18.14 -1.35 -7.42
CA LEU A 94 -18.23 0.10 -7.54
C LEU A 94 -17.13 0.59 -8.47
N ASP A 95 -17.34 1.73 -9.11
CA ASP A 95 -16.26 2.40 -9.81
C ASP A 95 -15.20 2.96 -8.84
N PRO A 96 -14.03 3.40 -9.31
CA PRO A 96 -12.96 3.87 -8.42
C PRO A 96 -13.35 5.04 -7.53
N GLU A 97 -14.13 6.00 -8.05
CA GLU A 97 -14.57 7.19 -7.32
C GLU A 97 -15.62 6.81 -6.26
N GLU A 98 -16.59 5.97 -6.63
CA GLU A 98 -17.59 5.44 -5.72
C GLU A 98 -16.96 4.57 -4.61
N THR A 99 -15.96 3.74 -4.97
CA THR A 99 -15.21 2.92 -4.01
C THR A 99 -14.53 3.81 -2.95
N TYR A 100 -13.79 4.84 -3.39
CA TYR A 100 -13.15 5.78 -2.48
C TYR A 100 -14.15 6.50 -1.58
N ALA A 101 -15.23 7.06 -2.16
CA ALA A 101 -16.26 7.76 -1.39
C ALA A 101 -16.89 6.84 -0.34
N ARG A 102 -17.14 5.59 -0.70
CA ARG A 102 -17.77 4.61 0.19
C ARG A 102 -16.88 4.19 1.36
N VAL A 103 -15.61 3.90 1.12
CA VAL A 103 -14.67 3.54 2.20
C VAL A 103 -14.43 4.73 3.14
N LYS A 104 -14.34 5.93 2.59
CA LYS A 104 -14.19 7.17 3.38
C LYS A 104 -15.37 7.38 4.33
N GLU A 105 -16.60 7.15 3.88
CA GLU A 105 -17.80 7.24 4.70
C GLU A 105 -17.81 6.19 5.82
N LEU A 106 -17.58 4.91 5.47
CA LEU A 106 -17.68 3.80 6.40
C LEU A 106 -16.55 3.82 7.46
N ASP A 107 -15.35 4.18 7.06
CA ASP A 107 -14.21 4.21 7.97
C ASP A 107 -14.19 5.45 8.87
N ALA A 108 -14.86 6.55 8.46
CA ALA A 108 -15.07 7.70 9.34
C ALA A 108 -15.84 7.32 10.61
N GLU A 109 -16.78 6.37 10.52
CA GLU A 109 -17.50 5.83 11.69
C GLU A 109 -16.57 5.09 12.68
N LYS A 110 -15.39 4.64 12.20
CA LYS A 110 -14.35 3.98 12.98
C LYS A 110 -13.24 4.94 13.43
N GLY A 111 -13.41 6.25 13.19
CA GLY A 111 -12.43 7.28 13.50
C GLY A 111 -11.20 7.26 12.58
N LEU A 112 -11.36 6.78 11.35
CA LEU A 112 -10.31 6.74 10.34
C LEU A 112 -10.64 7.69 9.18
N VAL A 113 -9.68 8.51 8.80
CA VAL A 113 -9.83 9.53 7.77
C VAL A 113 -9.02 9.14 6.54
N TRP A 114 -9.70 8.93 5.45
CA TRP A 114 -9.10 8.73 4.12
C TRP A 114 -8.77 10.09 3.54
N LEU A 115 -7.50 10.35 3.32
CA LEU A 115 -7.00 11.57 2.70
C LEU A 115 -7.13 11.53 1.17
N ALA A 116 -6.50 12.44 0.44
CA ALA A 116 -6.53 12.40 -1.02
C ALA A 116 -5.83 11.14 -1.55
N PRO A 117 -6.49 10.36 -2.43
CA PRO A 117 -5.86 9.20 -3.04
C PRO A 117 -4.74 9.63 -3.99
N SER A 118 -3.74 8.77 -4.14
CA SER A 118 -2.77 8.90 -5.21
C SER A 118 -3.35 8.43 -6.56
N GLU A 119 -2.62 8.65 -7.64
CA GLU A 119 -2.94 8.09 -8.96
C GLU A 119 -2.49 6.62 -9.11
N ALA A 120 -1.84 6.04 -8.08
CA ALA A 120 -1.39 4.66 -8.09
C ALA A 120 -2.55 3.69 -7.77
N ASN A 121 -2.72 2.67 -8.64
CA ASN A 121 -3.73 1.62 -8.50
C ASN A 121 -3.05 0.25 -8.47
N ASN A 122 -2.65 -0.20 -7.29
CA ASN A 122 -1.94 -1.45 -7.12
C ASN A 122 -2.88 -2.66 -7.01
N THR A 123 -3.50 -3.04 -8.12
CA THR A 123 -4.39 -4.19 -8.19
C THR A 123 -3.62 -5.52 -8.12
N TYR A 124 -4.29 -6.55 -7.61
CA TYR A 124 -3.88 -7.94 -7.82
C TYR A 124 -4.02 -8.32 -9.30
N ALA A 125 -3.15 -9.22 -9.76
CA ALA A 125 -3.26 -9.86 -11.05
C ALA A 125 -2.63 -11.25 -11.02
N LEU A 126 -2.93 -12.09 -12.02
CA LEU A 126 -2.17 -13.30 -12.31
C LEU A 126 -1.26 -13.03 -13.50
N ALA A 127 -0.08 -13.64 -13.48
CA ALA A 127 0.88 -13.51 -14.57
C ALA A 127 1.50 -14.86 -14.93
N MET A 128 1.95 -14.96 -16.16
CA MET A 128 2.76 -16.07 -16.70
C MET A 128 4.06 -15.49 -17.28
N ARG A 129 5.07 -16.33 -17.51
CA ARG A 129 6.19 -15.93 -18.37
C ARG A 129 5.66 -15.66 -19.78
N VAL A 130 6.19 -14.63 -20.46
CA VAL A 130 5.72 -14.24 -21.80
C VAL A 130 5.74 -15.44 -22.77
N ASP A 131 6.86 -16.17 -22.85
CA ASP A 131 6.99 -17.29 -23.75
C ASP A 131 5.92 -18.39 -23.49
N ASP A 132 5.63 -18.70 -22.22
CA ASP A 132 4.62 -19.70 -21.84
C ASP A 132 3.20 -19.24 -22.17
N ALA A 133 2.90 -17.95 -21.91
CA ALA A 133 1.60 -17.37 -22.21
C ALA A 133 1.31 -17.38 -23.72
N GLU A 134 2.30 -16.97 -24.52
CA GLU A 134 2.19 -16.97 -25.99
C GLU A 134 2.10 -18.38 -26.58
N GLU A 135 2.93 -19.34 -26.13
CA GLU A 135 2.93 -20.73 -26.60
C GLU A 135 1.59 -21.43 -26.34
N ARG A 136 1.00 -21.16 -25.17
CA ARG A 136 -0.29 -21.74 -24.75
C ARG A 136 -1.51 -20.94 -25.23
N GLY A 137 -1.31 -19.69 -25.68
CA GLY A 137 -2.40 -18.79 -26.05
C GLY A 137 -3.21 -18.31 -24.85
N ILE A 138 -2.61 -18.26 -23.64
CA ILE A 138 -3.25 -17.82 -22.41
C ILE A 138 -2.85 -16.35 -22.16
N LEU A 139 -3.70 -15.41 -22.57
CA LEU A 139 -3.42 -13.98 -22.48
C LEU A 139 -4.36 -13.24 -21.52
N SER A 140 -5.49 -13.88 -21.17
CA SER A 140 -6.50 -13.37 -20.26
C SER A 140 -6.86 -14.38 -19.18
N LEU A 141 -7.62 -13.94 -18.18
CA LEU A 141 -8.17 -14.82 -17.16
C LEU A 141 -9.24 -15.77 -17.73
N SER A 142 -9.96 -15.34 -18.78
CA SER A 142 -10.87 -16.24 -19.49
C SER A 142 -10.14 -17.32 -20.26
N ASP A 143 -9.01 -17.01 -20.94
CA ASP A 143 -8.18 -18.02 -21.62
C ASP A 143 -7.61 -19.02 -20.60
N LEU A 144 -7.15 -18.53 -19.44
CA LEU A 144 -6.68 -19.37 -18.34
C LEU A 144 -7.77 -20.34 -17.87
N ALA A 145 -9.00 -19.85 -17.69
CA ALA A 145 -10.13 -20.65 -17.26
C ALA A 145 -10.48 -21.72 -18.30
N GLU A 146 -10.50 -21.37 -19.60
CA GLU A 146 -10.75 -22.33 -20.71
C GLU A 146 -9.68 -23.40 -20.73
N SER A 147 -8.39 -23.05 -20.65
CA SER A 147 -7.28 -23.98 -20.65
C SER A 147 -7.37 -25.00 -19.50
N ILE A 148 -7.68 -24.54 -18.27
CA ILE A 148 -7.85 -25.41 -17.11
C ILE A 148 -9.04 -26.35 -17.31
N ASN A 149 -10.18 -25.84 -17.81
CA ASN A 149 -11.39 -26.61 -18.03
C ASN A 149 -11.22 -27.65 -19.17
N ASP A 150 -10.35 -27.39 -20.13
CA ASP A 150 -9.95 -28.33 -21.18
C ASP A 150 -8.97 -29.39 -20.67
N GLY A 151 -8.54 -29.30 -19.42
CA GLY A 151 -7.74 -30.33 -18.74
C GLY A 151 -6.25 -30.10 -18.76
N GLU A 152 -5.80 -28.86 -19.04
CA GLU A 152 -4.40 -28.51 -18.91
C GLU A 152 -4.02 -28.41 -17.41
N GLU A 153 -2.94 -29.10 -17.04
CA GLU A 153 -2.41 -29.09 -15.69
C GLU A 153 -1.43 -27.91 -15.54
N LEU A 154 -1.87 -26.88 -14.78
CA LEU A 154 -1.06 -25.70 -14.47
C LEU A 154 -0.81 -25.62 -12.97
N SER A 155 0.41 -25.24 -12.60
CA SER A 155 0.78 -25.01 -11.21
C SER A 155 0.82 -23.51 -10.88
N PHE A 156 0.45 -23.17 -9.64
CA PHE A 156 0.22 -21.81 -9.18
C PHE A 156 1.08 -21.46 -7.97
N ALA A 157 1.59 -20.24 -7.94
CA ALA A 157 2.16 -19.64 -6.74
C ALA A 157 1.33 -18.42 -6.30
N LEU A 158 0.87 -18.44 -5.06
CA LEU A 158 0.04 -17.39 -4.47
C LEU A 158 0.58 -17.02 -3.09
N ASN A 159 0.35 -15.79 -2.63
CA ASN A 159 0.58 -15.48 -1.24
C ASN A 159 -0.59 -15.96 -0.35
N ALA A 160 -0.33 -16.08 0.94
CA ALA A 160 -1.31 -16.62 1.88
C ALA A 160 -2.52 -15.71 2.05
N GLU A 161 -2.33 -14.40 1.92
CA GLU A 161 -3.39 -13.41 2.06
C GLU A 161 -4.38 -13.51 0.91
N PHE A 162 -3.91 -13.40 -0.35
CA PHE A 162 -4.76 -13.53 -1.53
C PHE A 162 -5.52 -14.87 -1.58
N TYR A 163 -4.88 -15.95 -1.14
CA TYR A 163 -5.53 -17.25 -1.07
C TYR A 163 -6.76 -17.28 -0.15
N ALA A 164 -6.79 -16.44 0.89
CA ALA A 164 -7.82 -16.45 1.94
C ALA A 164 -8.86 -15.31 1.83
N ARG A 165 -8.59 -14.27 1.03
CA ARG A 165 -9.41 -13.06 0.95
C ARG A 165 -10.74 -13.28 0.24
N ASP A 166 -11.72 -12.44 0.55
CA ASP A 166 -13.04 -12.41 -0.10
C ASP A 166 -13.03 -11.80 -1.51
N ASP A 167 -11.96 -11.09 -1.88
CA ASP A 167 -11.62 -10.63 -3.23
C ASP A 167 -10.41 -11.40 -3.82
N GLY A 168 -10.13 -12.59 -3.31
CA GLY A 168 -8.95 -13.37 -3.64
C GLY A 168 -9.22 -14.61 -4.48
N TRP A 169 -8.42 -15.66 -4.21
CA TRP A 169 -8.32 -16.84 -5.07
C TRP A 169 -9.63 -17.59 -5.28
N ARG A 170 -10.39 -17.84 -4.21
CA ARG A 170 -11.63 -18.61 -4.34
C ARG A 170 -12.72 -17.84 -5.11
N PRO A 171 -13.02 -16.56 -4.79
CA PRO A 171 -13.97 -15.78 -5.59
C PRO A 171 -13.52 -15.58 -7.04
N LEU A 172 -12.22 -15.47 -7.32
CA LEU A 172 -11.71 -15.43 -8.69
C LEU A 172 -12.07 -16.68 -9.49
N GLN A 173 -11.86 -17.86 -8.90
CA GLN A 173 -12.24 -19.13 -9.54
C GLN A 173 -13.76 -19.21 -9.78
N GLU A 174 -14.57 -18.74 -8.83
CA GLU A 174 -16.02 -18.71 -8.96
C GLU A 174 -16.46 -17.74 -10.08
N ALA A 175 -15.82 -16.59 -10.21
CA ALA A 175 -16.13 -15.58 -11.21
C ALA A 175 -15.81 -16.03 -12.65
N TYR A 176 -14.69 -16.73 -12.83
CA TYR A 176 -14.23 -17.21 -14.13
C TYR A 176 -14.58 -18.68 -14.42
N ASP A 177 -15.36 -19.33 -13.54
CA ASP A 177 -15.86 -20.71 -13.68
C ASP A 177 -14.77 -21.76 -13.94
N PHE A 178 -13.69 -21.73 -13.14
CA PHE A 178 -12.63 -22.74 -13.16
C PHE A 178 -12.30 -23.24 -11.76
N GLN A 179 -11.59 -24.36 -11.65
CA GLN A 179 -11.14 -24.91 -10.38
C GLN A 179 -9.72 -25.47 -10.47
N VAL A 180 -8.89 -25.10 -9.51
CA VAL A 180 -7.54 -25.65 -9.34
C VAL A 180 -7.45 -26.43 -8.04
N GLY A 181 -6.89 -27.62 -8.11
CA GLY A 181 -6.70 -28.51 -6.96
C GLY A 181 -5.63 -27.98 -5.99
N ARG A 182 -5.80 -28.26 -4.70
CA ARG A 182 -4.79 -27.88 -3.68
C ARG A 182 -3.36 -28.36 -3.96
N PRO A 183 -3.13 -29.52 -4.58
CA PRO A 183 -1.77 -29.97 -4.91
C PRO A 183 -1.04 -29.05 -5.88
N ASP A 184 -1.79 -28.33 -6.73
CA ASP A 184 -1.25 -27.49 -7.79
C ASP A 184 -1.04 -26.04 -7.33
N ILE A 185 -1.33 -25.75 -6.06
CA ILE A 185 -1.22 -24.40 -5.47
C ILE A 185 -0.12 -24.39 -4.41
N SER A 186 0.95 -23.66 -4.69
CA SER A 186 2.03 -23.35 -3.76
C SER A 186 1.76 -22.00 -3.08
N ARG A 187 1.66 -21.98 -1.74
CA ARG A 187 1.50 -20.74 -0.97
C ARG A 187 2.84 -20.34 -0.38
N MET A 188 3.27 -19.12 -0.66
CA MET A 188 4.57 -18.62 -0.25
C MET A 188 4.55 -17.10 -0.02
N ASP A 189 5.64 -16.55 0.48
CA ASP A 189 5.77 -15.10 0.62
C ASP A 189 5.75 -14.42 -0.74
N THR A 190 5.20 -13.20 -0.83
CA THR A 190 5.00 -12.45 -2.07
C THR A 190 6.25 -12.40 -2.94
N GLY A 191 7.41 -12.07 -2.38
CA GLY A 191 8.68 -12.02 -3.12
C GLY A 191 9.13 -13.36 -3.71
N LEU A 192 8.76 -14.48 -3.07
CA LEU A 192 9.07 -15.83 -3.55
C LEU A 192 8.18 -16.26 -4.72
N VAL A 193 6.95 -15.73 -4.82
CA VAL A 193 6.05 -15.97 -5.96
C VAL A 193 6.72 -15.56 -7.27
N TYR A 194 7.28 -14.34 -7.32
CA TYR A 194 7.98 -13.84 -8.52
C TYR A 194 9.21 -14.69 -8.90
N GLN A 195 9.94 -15.18 -7.88
CA GLN A 195 11.10 -16.06 -8.13
C GLN A 195 10.64 -17.43 -8.67
N ALA A 196 9.60 -18.00 -8.06
CA ALA A 196 9.07 -19.30 -8.50
C ALA A 196 8.54 -19.23 -9.95
N LEU A 197 7.86 -18.14 -10.31
CA LEU A 197 7.37 -17.90 -11.67
C LEU A 197 8.54 -17.73 -12.66
N ARG A 198 9.51 -16.87 -12.33
CA ARG A 198 10.71 -16.63 -13.17
C ARG A 198 11.51 -17.91 -13.40
N ASP A 199 11.71 -18.70 -12.36
CA ASP A 199 12.55 -19.90 -12.39
C ASP A 199 11.81 -21.13 -12.96
N GLY A 200 10.57 -20.96 -13.44
CA GLY A 200 9.76 -22.05 -14.04
C GLY A 200 9.33 -23.12 -13.04
N GLN A 201 9.26 -22.79 -11.76
CA GLN A 201 8.75 -23.71 -10.73
C GLN A 201 7.22 -23.77 -10.72
N VAL A 202 6.57 -22.74 -11.26
CA VAL A 202 5.13 -22.66 -11.50
C VAL A 202 4.89 -22.00 -12.86
N GLU A 203 3.71 -22.26 -13.44
CA GLU A 203 3.28 -21.66 -14.69
C GLU A 203 2.58 -20.30 -14.45
N VAL A 204 1.83 -20.17 -13.35
CA VAL A 204 1.05 -18.98 -13.03
C VAL A 204 1.43 -18.45 -11.66
N GLY A 205 1.65 -17.15 -11.55
CA GLY A 205 2.00 -16.47 -10.30
C GLY A 205 1.09 -15.29 -10.01
N LEU A 206 0.82 -15.05 -8.72
CA LEU A 206 0.19 -13.82 -8.26
C LEU A 206 1.19 -12.68 -8.37
N VAL A 207 0.77 -11.58 -8.98
CA VAL A 207 1.54 -10.34 -9.07
C VAL A 207 0.72 -9.13 -8.60
N PHE A 208 1.41 -8.01 -8.39
CA PHE A 208 0.80 -6.71 -8.11
C PHE A 208 1.10 -5.76 -9.28
N ALA A 209 0.12 -4.99 -9.72
CA ALA A 209 0.21 -4.18 -10.94
C ALA A 209 1.37 -3.17 -10.96
N THR A 210 1.74 -2.63 -9.81
CA THR A 210 2.84 -1.67 -9.65
C THR A 210 4.20 -2.33 -9.39
N ASP A 211 4.35 -3.64 -9.59
CA ASP A 211 5.59 -4.36 -9.30
C ASP A 211 6.57 -4.33 -10.48
N GLY A 212 7.73 -3.71 -10.28
CA GLY A 212 8.76 -3.58 -11.30
C GLY A 212 9.41 -4.88 -11.76
N ARG A 213 9.21 -6.00 -11.06
CA ARG A 213 9.64 -7.34 -11.49
C ARG A 213 8.84 -7.87 -12.68
N ILE A 214 7.64 -7.33 -12.94
CA ILE A 214 6.83 -7.74 -14.09
C ILE A 214 7.61 -7.53 -15.39
N PRO A 215 8.00 -6.30 -15.76
CA PRO A 215 8.80 -6.08 -16.96
C PRO A 215 10.24 -6.61 -16.84
N ALA A 216 10.83 -6.62 -15.63
CA ALA A 216 12.21 -7.06 -15.43
C ALA A 216 12.40 -8.56 -15.63
N PHE A 217 11.35 -9.38 -15.46
CA PHE A 217 11.39 -10.84 -15.61
C PHE A 217 10.60 -11.35 -16.81
N ASP A 218 10.20 -10.45 -17.71
CA ASP A 218 9.41 -10.76 -18.91
C ASP A 218 8.12 -11.54 -18.58
N PHE A 219 7.34 -10.99 -17.63
CA PHE A 219 6.03 -11.54 -17.29
C PHE A 219 4.92 -10.91 -18.11
N HIS A 220 4.02 -11.76 -18.59
CA HIS A 220 2.74 -11.35 -19.15
C HIS A 220 1.68 -11.36 -18.07
N VAL A 221 1.11 -10.20 -17.77
CA VAL A 221 -0.03 -10.06 -16.86
C VAL A 221 -1.29 -10.46 -17.63
N LEU A 222 -2.02 -11.44 -17.12
CA LEU A 222 -3.27 -11.90 -17.72
C LEU A 222 -4.33 -10.81 -17.60
N GLU A 223 -4.97 -10.48 -18.71
CA GLU A 223 -6.05 -9.48 -18.74
C GLU A 223 -7.23 -9.96 -17.88
N ASP A 224 -7.69 -9.11 -16.97
CA ASP A 224 -8.95 -9.30 -16.23
C ASP A 224 -10.14 -8.87 -17.09
N ASP A 225 -10.44 -9.65 -18.12
CA ASP A 225 -11.39 -9.35 -19.18
C ASP A 225 -12.86 -9.33 -18.73
N GLN A 226 -13.16 -9.86 -17.52
CA GLN A 226 -14.47 -9.75 -16.89
C GLN A 226 -14.52 -8.69 -15.78
N GLY A 227 -13.37 -8.05 -15.48
CA GLY A 227 -13.28 -7.01 -14.46
C GLY A 227 -13.58 -7.54 -13.06
N PHE A 228 -12.95 -8.61 -12.65
CA PHE A 228 -13.13 -9.20 -11.31
C PHE A 228 -12.53 -8.32 -10.22
N PHE A 229 -11.32 -7.79 -10.44
CA PHE A 229 -10.61 -7.02 -9.43
C PHE A 229 -11.19 -5.61 -9.31
N PRO A 230 -11.48 -5.13 -8.08
CA PRO A 230 -11.89 -3.74 -7.86
C PRO A 230 -10.69 -2.79 -8.04
N ALA A 231 -10.95 -1.48 -7.97
CA ALA A 231 -9.88 -0.50 -7.86
C ALA A 231 -9.19 -0.60 -6.49
N TYR A 232 -7.87 -0.55 -6.50
CA TYR A 232 -7.02 -0.52 -5.31
C TYR A 232 -6.20 0.77 -5.30
N ALA A 233 -6.90 1.93 -5.31
CA ALA A 233 -6.22 3.22 -5.23
C ALA A 233 -5.48 3.36 -3.90
N LEU A 234 -4.20 3.64 -4.00
CA LEU A 234 -3.30 3.82 -2.87
C LEU A 234 -3.59 5.14 -2.18
N THR A 235 -3.93 5.10 -0.90
CA THR A 235 -4.42 6.27 -0.16
C THR A 235 -3.86 6.31 1.27
N PRO A 236 -3.37 7.46 1.76
CA PRO A 236 -3.00 7.59 3.16
C PRO A 236 -4.25 7.63 4.05
N VAL A 237 -4.26 6.81 5.09
CA VAL A 237 -5.35 6.74 6.07
C VAL A 237 -4.80 7.10 7.44
N VAL A 238 -5.38 8.11 8.07
CA VAL A 238 -4.94 8.69 9.34
C VAL A 238 -6.05 8.56 10.37
N ARG A 239 -5.71 8.36 11.63
CA ARG A 239 -6.69 8.41 12.72
C ARG A 239 -7.21 9.83 12.90
N GLN A 240 -8.52 9.96 13.17
CA GLN A 240 -9.12 11.28 13.45
C GLN A 240 -8.47 11.98 14.64
N ASP A 241 -8.21 11.25 15.72
CA ASP A 241 -7.54 11.82 16.91
C ASP A 241 -6.17 12.42 16.57
N THR A 242 -5.41 11.76 15.68
CA THR A 242 -4.10 12.25 15.23
C THR A 242 -4.24 13.54 14.41
N LEU A 243 -5.23 13.62 13.52
CA LEU A 243 -5.50 14.85 12.77
C LEU A 243 -6.04 15.99 13.64
N ASP A 244 -6.78 15.69 14.70
CA ASP A 244 -7.24 16.68 15.66
C ASP A 244 -6.06 17.30 16.44
N GLU A 245 -5.00 16.52 16.69
CA GLU A 245 -3.76 16.97 17.36
C GLU A 245 -2.78 17.66 16.38
N LEU A 246 -2.70 17.16 15.14
CA LEU A 246 -1.77 17.60 14.08
C LEU A 246 -2.52 17.86 12.77
N PRO A 247 -3.31 18.94 12.66
CA PRO A 247 -4.12 19.20 11.47
C PRO A 247 -3.32 19.45 10.19
N GLU A 248 -2.06 19.87 10.30
CA GLU A 248 -1.14 20.04 9.16
C GLU A 248 -0.78 18.72 8.47
N LEU A 249 -0.93 17.60 9.16
CA LEU A 249 -0.62 16.26 8.61
C LEU A 249 -1.47 15.94 7.36
N GLU A 250 -2.70 16.45 7.26
CA GLU A 250 -3.54 16.28 6.08
C GLU A 250 -2.87 16.89 4.83
N GLU A 251 -2.43 18.14 4.90
CA GLU A 251 -1.76 18.81 3.77
C GLU A 251 -0.44 18.13 3.42
N GLN A 252 0.35 17.75 4.43
CA GLN A 252 1.63 17.07 4.26
C GLN A 252 1.45 15.72 3.55
N MET A 253 0.53 14.88 4.00
CA MET A 253 0.29 13.57 3.39
C MET A 253 -0.34 13.67 2.00
N ASN A 254 -1.21 14.65 1.77
CA ASN A 254 -1.76 14.91 0.44
C ASN A 254 -0.69 15.37 -0.55
N ALA A 255 0.30 16.15 -0.11
CA ALA A 255 1.44 16.54 -0.95
C ALA A 255 2.28 15.33 -1.38
N LEU A 256 2.54 14.39 -0.46
CA LEU A 256 3.24 13.14 -0.79
C LEU A 256 2.40 12.25 -1.72
N SER A 257 1.10 12.11 -1.44
CA SER A 257 0.16 11.30 -2.24
C SER A 257 0.12 11.75 -3.71
N ALA A 258 0.14 13.05 -3.96
CA ALA A 258 0.08 13.62 -5.30
C ALA A 258 1.29 13.32 -6.19
N LEU A 259 2.39 12.79 -5.63
CA LEU A 259 3.60 12.41 -6.35
C LEU A 259 3.62 10.93 -6.77
N LEU A 260 2.62 10.15 -6.35
CA LEU A 260 2.62 8.71 -6.52
C LEU A 260 1.62 8.30 -7.61
N ASP A 261 2.13 7.65 -8.65
CA ASP A 261 1.37 7.01 -9.72
C ASP A 261 1.92 5.59 -9.97
N ASP A 262 1.32 4.85 -10.87
CA ASP A 262 1.71 3.46 -11.18
C ASP A 262 3.16 3.38 -11.67
N GLU A 263 3.62 4.32 -12.51
CA GLU A 263 4.98 4.34 -13.07
C GLU A 263 6.01 4.64 -11.96
N THR A 264 5.74 5.63 -11.14
CA THR A 264 6.58 5.99 -10.00
C THR A 264 6.71 4.82 -9.02
N MET A 265 5.59 4.20 -8.64
CA MET A 265 5.62 3.07 -7.72
C MET A 265 6.33 1.86 -8.30
N ALA A 266 6.11 1.55 -9.58
CA ALA A 266 6.82 0.46 -10.25
C ALA A 266 8.33 0.70 -10.31
N ALA A 267 8.76 1.95 -10.59
CA ALA A 267 10.17 2.31 -10.60
C ALA A 267 10.82 2.19 -9.20
N LEU A 268 10.15 2.66 -8.15
CA LEU A 268 10.64 2.55 -6.77
C LEU A 268 10.74 1.08 -6.33
N ASN A 269 9.72 0.27 -6.63
CA ASN A 269 9.69 -1.16 -6.35
C ASN A 269 10.82 -1.90 -7.09
N ALA A 270 11.08 -1.57 -8.38
CA ALA A 270 12.15 -2.16 -9.15
C ALA A 270 13.53 -1.92 -8.53
N ARG A 271 13.81 -0.73 -8.04
CA ARG A 271 15.08 -0.39 -7.40
C ARG A 271 15.37 -1.27 -6.18
N VAL A 272 14.33 -1.62 -5.39
CA VAL A 272 14.48 -2.56 -4.26
C VAL A 272 14.59 -4.00 -4.76
N ASP A 273 13.61 -4.47 -5.53
CA ASP A 273 13.40 -5.89 -5.79
C ASP A 273 14.32 -6.44 -6.89
N VAL A 274 14.73 -5.58 -7.83
CA VAL A 274 15.61 -5.93 -8.96
C VAL A 274 17.03 -5.42 -8.72
N ASP A 275 17.20 -4.12 -8.45
CA ASP A 275 18.52 -3.48 -8.36
C ASP A 275 19.17 -3.65 -6.97
N ARG A 276 18.42 -4.14 -5.97
CA ARG A 276 18.92 -4.42 -4.62
C ARG A 276 19.39 -3.19 -3.85
N GLU A 277 18.82 -2.04 -4.17
CA GLU A 277 19.00 -0.85 -3.33
C GLU A 277 18.25 -0.99 -2.01
N THR A 278 18.69 -0.24 -0.98
CA THR A 278 17.99 -0.25 0.31
C THR A 278 16.77 0.66 0.26
N ILE A 279 15.72 0.29 1.00
CA ILE A 279 14.45 1.03 1.06
C ILE A 279 14.70 2.45 1.56
N GLU A 280 15.54 2.61 2.59
CA GLU A 280 15.87 3.90 3.20
C GLU A 280 16.47 4.88 2.18
N ARG A 281 17.41 4.39 1.36
CA ARG A 281 18.05 5.22 0.33
C ARG A 281 17.12 5.62 -0.79
N ILE A 282 16.21 4.70 -1.17
CA ILE A 282 15.23 4.95 -2.23
C ILE A 282 14.22 6.00 -1.76
N ALA A 283 13.74 5.87 -0.53
CA ALA A 283 12.81 6.80 0.08
C ALA A 283 13.43 8.20 0.22
N GLU A 284 14.65 8.31 0.76
CA GLU A 284 15.39 9.57 0.89
C GLU A 284 15.60 10.23 -0.48
N GLY A 285 16.12 9.48 -1.47
CA GLY A 285 16.34 10.01 -2.81
C GLY A 285 15.09 10.52 -3.48
N PHE A 286 13.96 9.80 -3.36
CA PHE A 286 12.68 10.25 -3.90
C PHE A 286 12.19 11.56 -3.25
N LEU A 287 12.32 11.67 -1.94
CA LEU A 287 11.93 12.87 -1.20
C LEU A 287 12.82 14.07 -1.57
N GLU A 288 14.13 13.88 -1.68
CA GLU A 288 15.08 14.92 -2.12
C GLU A 288 14.80 15.40 -3.55
N GLU A 289 14.58 14.47 -4.49
CA GLU A 289 14.29 14.77 -5.89
C GLU A 289 12.98 15.59 -6.06
N ASN A 290 12.04 15.41 -5.14
CA ASN A 290 10.76 16.12 -5.14
C ASN A 290 10.72 17.34 -4.19
N GLY A 291 11.86 17.67 -3.53
CA GLY A 291 11.98 18.86 -2.67
C GLY A 291 11.18 18.76 -1.37
N LEU A 292 10.99 17.54 -0.86
CA LEU A 292 10.31 17.25 0.41
C LEU A 292 11.28 17.05 1.58
N LEU A 293 12.59 16.93 1.31
CA LEU A 293 13.70 16.95 2.27
C LEU A 293 14.70 18.03 1.92
#